data_206356a682a20fd2cf14d6cb33d65385
#
_entry.id   206356a682a20fd2cf14d6cb33d65385
#
_cell.length_a   1.000
_cell.length_b   1.000
_cell.length_c   1.000
_cell.angle_alpha   90.00
_cell.angle_beta   90.00
_cell.angle_gamma   90.00
#
_symmetry.space_group_name_H-M   'P 1'
#
loop_
_entity.id
_entity.type
_entity.pdbx_description
1 polymer ?
#
loop_
_entity_poly.entity_id
_entity_poly.type
_entity_poly.pdbx_seq_one_letter_code
_entity_poly.pdbx_strand_id
1 'polypeptide(L)'
;ITKEYWRAFDALIGATDLDDWPGGVRQQYQAIAPMVGELLKNIGTDEKADVGQRIIEDADAVVVLSTEGAQAMVFPTAETLPELKNIAGKGKKSGPLAGVNSQIRTNNDGSNLISDLGIGPWKKKNEEFLAQFEQVYWLSEQRIQGETVRLLKSYQQPWQLFVLTEMTADTIPECVQTFETRPTYQELEKLLMSREGSVAAMSIYDRVVREA
;
A
#
# COMPACT_ATOMS: atom_id res chain seq x y z
N ILE A 1 8.58 -5.91 14.20
CA ILE A 1 8.13 -4.54 13.80
C ILE A 1 8.49 -3.61 14.95
N THR A 2 9.25 -2.57 14.70
CA THR A 2 9.72 -1.64 15.71
C THR A 2 8.74 -0.48 15.92
N LYS A 3 8.86 0.21 17.05
CA LYS A 3 8.05 1.41 17.36
C LYS A 3 8.27 2.53 16.34
N GLU A 4 9.50 2.66 15.82
CA GLU A 4 9.86 3.62 14.76
C GLU A 4 9.10 3.34 13.46
N TYR A 5 8.88 2.07 13.12
CA TYR A 5 8.15 1.67 11.93
C TYR A 5 6.69 2.16 11.97
N TRP A 6 6.00 1.97 13.11
CA TRP A 6 4.63 2.45 13.27
C TRP A 6 4.54 3.97 13.27
N ARG A 7 5.51 4.65 13.88
CA ARG A 7 5.60 6.13 13.84
C ARG A 7 5.84 6.66 12.44
N ALA A 8 6.68 6.00 11.66
CA ALA A 8 6.90 6.36 10.25
C ALA A 8 5.63 6.20 9.42
N PHE A 9 4.85 5.15 9.68
CA PHE A 9 3.57 4.95 9.00
C PHE A 9 2.54 6.02 9.40
N ASP A 10 2.41 6.30 10.68
CA ASP A 10 1.51 7.34 11.17
C ASP A 10 1.93 8.74 10.67
N ALA A 11 3.22 9.01 10.55
CA ALA A 11 3.74 10.21 9.92
C ALA A 11 3.41 10.29 8.43
N LEU A 12 3.43 9.15 7.69
CA LEU A 12 3.03 9.09 6.29
C LEU A 12 1.53 9.34 6.08
N ILE A 13 0.69 8.80 6.95
CA ILE A 13 -0.76 9.06 6.94
C ILE A 13 -1.06 10.48 7.41
N GLY A 14 -0.34 10.95 8.43
CA GLY A 14 -0.52 12.26 9.05
C GLY A 14 0.28 13.41 8.43
N ALA A 15 1.17 13.12 7.46
CA ALA A 15 2.02 14.11 6.80
C ALA A 15 1.28 14.99 5.77
N THR A 16 -0.02 14.89 5.71
CA THR A 16 -0.84 15.90 5.08
C THR A 16 -0.86 17.07 6.04
N ASP A 17 -0.24 18.18 5.63
CA ASP A 17 -0.30 19.43 6.36
C ASP A 17 -1.75 19.74 6.68
N LEU A 18 -2.09 19.86 7.95
CA LEU A 18 -3.46 20.12 8.39
C LEU A 18 -3.99 21.46 7.87
N ASP A 19 -3.10 22.35 7.43
CA ASP A 19 -3.44 23.65 6.86
C ASP A 19 -3.78 23.57 5.36
N ASP A 20 -3.32 22.52 4.65
CA ASP A 20 -3.63 22.29 3.24
C ASP A 20 -4.66 21.14 3.10
N TRP A 21 -5.87 21.50 3.22
CA TRP A 21 -7.00 20.61 2.93
C TRP A 21 -7.16 20.30 1.45
N PRO A 22 -7.56 19.07 1.15
CA PRO A 22 -7.36 17.80 1.84
C PRO A 22 -6.12 17.15 1.26
N GLY A 23 -5.32 16.49 2.05
CA GLY A 23 -4.17 15.75 1.62
C GLY A 23 -4.39 15.01 0.30
N GLY A 24 -4.17 15.71 -0.80
CA GLY A 24 -4.37 15.19 -2.14
C GLY A 24 -3.22 14.27 -2.53
N VAL A 25 -3.38 13.59 -3.65
CA VAL A 25 -2.37 12.67 -4.20
C VAL A 25 -1.00 13.34 -4.40
N ARG A 26 -0.96 14.64 -4.68
CA ARG A 26 0.28 15.43 -4.79
C ARG A 26 1.02 15.56 -3.45
N GLN A 27 0.30 15.76 -2.35
CA GLN A 27 0.90 15.82 -1.01
C GLN A 27 1.40 14.44 -0.59
N GLN A 28 0.63 13.39 -0.87
CA GLN A 28 1.10 12.01 -0.69
C GLN A 28 2.37 11.73 -1.50
N TYR A 29 2.44 12.22 -2.74
CA TYR A 29 3.64 12.12 -3.55
C TYR A 29 4.83 12.83 -2.91
N GLN A 30 4.66 14.06 -2.42
CA GLN A 30 5.72 14.82 -1.74
C GLN A 30 6.26 14.09 -0.51
N ALA A 31 5.39 13.40 0.24
CA ALA A 31 5.80 12.60 1.39
C ALA A 31 6.58 11.33 1.00
N ILE A 32 6.18 10.68 -0.10
CA ILE A 32 6.71 9.38 -0.53
C ILE A 32 7.97 9.52 -1.39
N ALA A 33 8.04 10.53 -2.26
CA ALA A 33 9.12 10.68 -3.24
C ALA A 33 10.53 10.66 -2.63
N PRO A 34 10.83 11.33 -1.50
CA PRO A 34 12.13 11.24 -0.87
C PRO A 34 12.48 9.82 -0.40
N MET A 35 11.52 9.08 0.14
CA MET A 35 11.72 7.70 0.61
C MET A 35 12.00 6.75 -0.56
N VAL A 36 11.27 6.91 -1.66
CA VAL A 36 11.49 6.14 -2.89
C VAL A 36 12.85 6.49 -3.50
N GLY A 37 13.23 7.78 -3.48
CA GLY A 37 14.56 8.23 -3.93
C GLY A 37 15.68 7.54 -3.17
N GLU A 38 15.61 7.50 -1.84
CA GLU A 38 16.60 6.81 -1.01
C GLU A 38 16.60 5.29 -1.24
N LEU A 39 15.43 4.68 -1.43
CA LEU A 39 15.32 3.27 -1.80
C LEU A 39 16.05 2.98 -3.12
N LEU A 40 15.84 3.80 -4.15
CA LEU A 40 16.48 3.61 -5.45
C LEU A 40 18.01 3.77 -5.40
N LYS A 41 18.52 4.72 -4.61
CA LYS A 41 19.97 4.89 -4.39
C LYS A 41 20.58 3.64 -3.73
N ASN A 42 19.93 3.10 -2.70
CA ASN A 42 20.37 1.91 -2.01
C ASN A 42 20.34 0.65 -2.92
N ILE A 43 19.36 0.53 -3.82
CA ILE A 43 19.33 -0.55 -4.81
C ILE A 43 20.43 -0.37 -5.87
N GLY A 44 20.67 0.87 -6.31
CA GLY A 44 21.65 1.21 -7.33
C GLY A 44 23.11 1.16 -6.89
N THR A 45 23.40 0.92 -5.60
CA THR A 45 24.74 0.91 -5.02
C THR A 45 25.50 2.23 -5.06
N ASP A 46 24.88 3.31 -5.44
CA ASP A 46 25.45 4.66 -5.41
C ASP A 46 24.57 5.62 -4.59
N GLU A 47 24.93 5.80 -3.32
CA GLU A 47 24.20 6.69 -2.39
C GLU A 47 24.21 8.16 -2.84
N LYS A 48 25.13 8.55 -3.72
CA LYS A 48 25.24 9.92 -4.24
C LYS A 48 24.56 10.10 -5.60
N ALA A 49 23.96 9.03 -6.13
CA ALA A 49 23.28 9.11 -7.42
C ALA A 49 22.16 10.16 -7.42
N ASP A 50 22.11 10.97 -8.44
CA ASP A 50 20.98 11.84 -8.66
C ASP A 50 19.74 11.01 -9.01
N VAL A 51 18.60 11.38 -8.39
CA VAL A 51 17.32 10.76 -8.69
C VAL A 51 16.61 11.60 -9.73
N GLY A 52 16.58 11.08 -10.96
CA GLY A 52 15.82 11.69 -12.05
C GLY A 52 14.32 11.53 -11.79
N GLN A 53 13.54 12.55 -12.18
CA GLN A 53 12.09 12.57 -12.06
C GLN A 53 11.43 12.84 -13.41
N ARG A 54 10.39 12.05 -13.76
CA ARG A 54 9.59 12.25 -14.96
C ARG A 54 8.10 12.09 -14.63
N ILE A 55 7.34 13.16 -14.78
CA ILE A 55 5.88 13.16 -14.61
C ILE A 55 5.26 12.42 -15.81
N ILE A 56 4.42 11.44 -15.54
CA ILE A 56 3.66 10.67 -16.52
C ILE A 56 2.24 11.24 -16.65
N GLU A 57 1.63 11.51 -15.50
CA GLU A 57 0.29 12.05 -15.41
C GLU A 57 0.23 12.94 -14.17
N ASP A 58 -0.19 14.22 -14.34
CA ASP A 58 -0.11 15.21 -13.27
C ASP A 58 -1.30 15.18 -12.31
N ALA A 59 -2.50 14.87 -12.80
CA ALA A 59 -3.70 14.89 -11.98
C ALA A 59 -3.66 13.83 -10.86
N ASP A 60 -3.17 12.61 -11.17
CA ASP A 60 -3.01 11.50 -10.24
C ASP A 60 -1.58 11.41 -9.67
N ALA A 61 -0.76 12.43 -9.93
CA ALA A 61 0.65 12.48 -9.51
C ALA A 61 1.44 11.21 -9.85
N VAL A 62 1.20 10.64 -11.04
CA VAL A 62 1.94 9.48 -11.53
C VAL A 62 3.32 9.92 -12.01
N VAL A 63 4.34 9.50 -11.30
CA VAL A 63 5.72 9.92 -11.52
C VAL A 63 6.65 8.72 -11.58
N VAL A 64 7.59 8.76 -12.51
CA VAL A 64 8.72 7.83 -12.55
C VAL A 64 9.94 8.50 -11.92
N LEU A 65 10.46 7.87 -10.88
CA LEU A 65 11.76 8.17 -10.29
C LEU A 65 12.78 7.17 -10.80
N SER A 66 13.98 7.61 -11.10
CA SER A 66 15.02 6.76 -11.68
C SER A 66 16.42 7.15 -11.22
N THR A 67 17.25 6.14 -11.02
CA THR A 67 18.72 6.22 -10.93
C THR A 67 19.30 5.43 -12.10
N GLU A 68 20.63 5.38 -12.22
CA GLU A 68 21.29 4.53 -13.23
C GLU A 68 20.99 3.03 -13.03
N GLY A 69 20.73 2.61 -11.78
CA GLY A 69 20.61 1.21 -11.39
C GLY A 69 19.19 0.72 -11.13
N ALA A 70 18.20 1.61 -10.99
CA ALA A 70 16.83 1.21 -10.63
C ALA A 70 15.79 2.27 -11.01
N GLN A 71 14.54 1.85 -11.14
CA GLN A 71 13.41 2.74 -11.42
C GLN A 71 12.22 2.43 -10.53
N ALA A 72 11.42 3.45 -10.22
CA ALA A 72 10.15 3.29 -9.53
C ALA A 72 9.07 4.14 -10.20
N MET A 73 7.89 3.58 -10.38
CA MET A 73 6.69 4.31 -10.78
C MET A 73 5.80 4.47 -9.55
N VAL A 74 5.60 5.71 -9.13
CA VAL A 74 4.76 6.08 -7.98
C VAL A 74 3.35 6.29 -8.46
N PHE A 75 2.37 5.74 -7.74
CA PHE A 75 0.93 5.79 -8.02
C PHE A 75 0.50 5.30 -9.42
N PRO A 76 1.07 4.20 -9.97
CA PRO A 76 0.62 3.74 -11.28
C PRO A 76 -0.90 3.48 -11.28
N THR A 77 -1.58 3.97 -12.31
CA THR A 77 -3.00 3.79 -12.58
C THR A 77 -3.22 2.85 -13.76
N ALA A 78 -4.46 2.46 -14.02
CA ALA A 78 -4.80 1.66 -15.19
C ALA A 78 -4.50 2.39 -16.50
N GLU A 79 -4.68 3.71 -16.55
CA GLU A 79 -4.40 4.57 -17.70
C GLU A 79 -2.89 4.64 -17.98
N THR A 80 -2.05 4.61 -16.95
CA THR A 80 -0.59 4.68 -17.07
C THR A 80 0.08 3.30 -17.21
N LEU A 81 -0.69 2.21 -17.21
CA LEU A 81 -0.20 0.85 -17.38
C LEU A 81 0.60 0.63 -18.70
N PRO A 82 0.25 1.25 -19.85
CA PRO A 82 1.07 1.16 -21.05
C PRO A 82 2.49 1.71 -20.85
N GLU A 83 2.64 2.79 -20.08
CA GLU A 83 3.97 3.35 -19.79
C GLU A 83 4.75 2.45 -18.81
N LEU A 84 4.09 1.89 -17.81
CA LEU A 84 4.71 0.90 -16.91
C LEU A 84 5.25 -0.30 -17.71
N LYS A 85 4.49 -0.79 -18.69
CA LYS A 85 4.93 -1.85 -19.62
C LYS A 85 6.11 -1.42 -20.49
N ASN A 86 6.08 -0.19 -20.98
CA ASN A 86 7.18 0.37 -21.80
C ASN A 86 8.49 0.43 -20.97
N ILE A 87 8.42 0.87 -19.72
CA ILE A 87 9.57 0.91 -18.82
C ILE A 87 10.07 -0.52 -18.54
N ALA A 88 9.18 -1.44 -18.19
CA ALA A 88 9.53 -2.84 -17.94
C ALA A 88 10.15 -3.52 -19.18
N GLY A 89 9.66 -3.16 -20.37
CA GLY A 89 10.14 -3.71 -21.65
C GLY A 89 11.55 -3.26 -22.05
N LYS A 90 12.08 -2.19 -21.47
CA LYS A 90 13.48 -1.74 -21.67
C LYS A 90 14.50 -2.70 -21.06
N GLY A 91 14.05 -3.63 -20.24
CA GLY A 91 14.77 -4.81 -19.80
C GLY A 91 15.94 -4.54 -18.85
N LYS A 92 16.88 -5.50 -18.79
CA LYS A 92 18.00 -5.56 -17.84
C LYS A 92 18.93 -4.33 -17.82
N LYS A 93 18.87 -3.46 -18.81
CA LYS A 93 19.71 -2.25 -18.86
C LYS A 93 19.24 -1.15 -17.90
N SER A 94 18.00 -1.24 -17.41
CA SER A 94 17.40 -0.19 -16.55
C SER A 94 17.30 -0.62 -15.08
N GLY A 95 17.86 -1.80 -14.73
CA GLY A 95 17.76 -2.36 -13.38
C GLY A 95 16.34 -2.79 -12.98
N PRO A 96 16.11 -3.06 -11.70
CA PRO A 96 14.79 -3.42 -11.18
C PRO A 96 13.80 -2.26 -11.30
N LEU A 97 12.52 -2.61 -11.50
CA LEU A 97 11.40 -1.69 -11.56
C LEU A 97 10.45 -1.96 -10.39
N ALA A 98 10.19 -0.94 -9.59
CA ALA A 98 9.22 -0.98 -8.51
C ALA A 98 7.93 -0.22 -8.88
N GLY A 99 6.77 -0.78 -8.54
CA GLY A 99 5.50 -0.06 -8.47
C GLY A 99 5.24 0.34 -7.01
N VAL A 100 5.04 1.64 -6.76
CA VAL A 100 4.85 2.17 -5.41
C VAL A 100 3.44 2.71 -5.26
N ASN A 101 2.70 2.25 -4.26
CA ASN A 101 1.32 2.65 -3.97
C ASN A 101 0.42 2.61 -5.21
N SER A 102 0.46 1.50 -5.94
CA SER A 102 -0.35 1.30 -7.14
C SER A 102 -1.84 1.50 -6.86
N GLN A 103 -2.49 2.29 -7.69
CA GLN A 103 -3.93 2.54 -7.66
C GLN A 103 -4.69 1.61 -8.62
N ILE A 104 -4.00 0.67 -9.27
CA ILE A 104 -4.61 -0.31 -10.17
C ILE A 104 -5.39 -1.33 -9.34
N ARG A 105 -6.69 -1.38 -9.53
CA ARG A 105 -7.56 -2.37 -8.88
C ARG A 105 -7.57 -3.66 -9.70
N THR A 106 -7.27 -4.75 -9.03
CA THR A 106 -7.35 -6.09 -9.59
C THR A 106 -8.42 -6.89 -8.86
N ASN A 107 -8.98 -7.94 -9.48
CA ASN A 107 -9.95 -8.80 -8.80
C ASN A 107 -9.36 -9.56 -7.59
N ASN A 108 -8.04 -9.55 -7.45
CA ASN A 108 -7.30 -10.27 -6.40
C ASN A 108 -7.01 -9.41 -5.16
N ASP A 109 -7.43 -8.14 -5.14
CA ASP A 109 -7.18 -7.23 -4.00
C ASP A 109 -8.15 -7.41 -2.82
N GLY A 110 -9.06 -8.40 -2.92
CA GLY A 110 -10.06 -8.69 -1.89
C GLY A 110 -11.23 -7.70 -1.87
N SER A 111 -11.26 -6.73 -2.78
CA SER A 111 -12.41 -5.87 -2.99
C SER A 111 -13.39 -6.53 -3.96
N ASN A 112 -14.69 -6.39 -3.71
CA ASN A 112 -15.73 -6.80 -4.66
C ASN A 112 -15.90 -5.78 -5.81
N LEU A 113 -14.92 -4.88 -5.99
CA LEU A 113 -14.95 -3.83 -6.99
C LEU A 113 -14.55 -4.38 -8.36
N ILE A 114 -15.12 -3.76 -9.39
CA ILE A 114 -14.79 -4.09 -10.77
C ILE A 114 -13.30 -3.74 -11.04
N SER A 115 -12.59 -4.65 -11.69
CA SER A 115 -11.20 -4.43 -12.08
C SER A 115 -11.08 -3.27 -13.08
N ASP A 116 -10.12 -2.38 -12.86
CA ASP A 116 -9.80 -1.26 -13.76
C ASP A 116 -9.08 -1.73 -15.04
N LEU A 117 -8.73 -3.01 -15.13
CA LEU A 117 -7.92 -3.57 -16.22
C LEU A 117 -8.71 -3.81 -17.53
N GLY A 118 -9.99 -3.40 -17.57
CA GLY A 118 -10.86 -3.55 -18.75
C GLY A 118 -11.56 -4.91 -18.84
N ILE A 119 -12.00 -5.27 -20.03
CA ILE A 119 -12.80 -6.47 -20.33
C ILE A 119 -12.14 -7.28 -21.44
N GLY A 120 -12.33 -8.61 -21.40
CA GLY A 120 -11.91 -9.52 -22.47
C GLY A 120 -10.38 -9.78 -22.54
N PRO A 121 -9.83 -10.00 -23.76
CA PRO A 121 -8.43 -10.41 -23.92
C PRO A 121 -7.41 -9.39 -23.40
N TRP A 122 -7.76 -8.11 -23.38
CA TRP A 122 -6.91 -7.03 -22.87
C TRP A 122 -6.73 -7.13 -21.37
N LYS A 123 -7.81 -7.43 -20.64
CA LYS A 123 -7.77 -7.65 -19.20
C LYS A 123 -6.78 -8.75 -18.86
N LYS A 124 -6.89 -9.91 -19.51
CA LYS A 124 -6.00 -11.05 -19.27
C LYS A 124 -4.53 -10.70 -19.47
N LYS A 125 -4.20 -9.99 -20.57
CA LYS A 125 -2.82 -9.52 -20.84
C LYS A 125 -2.30 -8.55 -19.78
N ASN A 126 -3.18 -7.68 -19.26
CA ASN A 126 -2.83 -6.75 -18.19
C ASN A 126 -2.59 -7.47 -16.86
N GLU A 127 -3.44 -8.42 -16.53
CA GLU A 127 -3.30 -9.27 -15.34
C GLU A 127 -2.03 -10.12 -15.41
N GLU A 128 -1.73 -10.75 -16.55
CA GLU A 128 -0.50 -11.53 -16.78
C GLU A 128 0.76 -10.66 -16.65
N PHE A 129 0.70 -9.41 -17.06
CA PHE A 129 1.81 -8.48 -16.89
C PHE A 129 1.99 -8.11 -15.41
N LEU A 130 0.92 -7.74 -14.71
CA LEU A 130 0.99 -7.36 -13.29
C LEU A 130 1.37 -8.54 -12.40
N ALA A 131 1.01 -9.77 -12.77
CA ALA A 131 1.41 -10.98 -12.06
C ALA A 131 2.93 -11.26 -12.08
N GLN A 132 3.70 -10.55 -12.92
CA GLN A 132 5.17 -10.63 -12.92
C GLN A 132 5.80 -9.79 -11.79
N PHE A 133 5.03 -8.89 -11.18
CA PHE A 133 5.51 -8.12 -10.03
C PHE A 133 5.29 -8.90 -8.75
N GLU A 134 6.34 -9.02 -7.95
CA GLU A 134 6.24 -9.57 -6.61
C GLU A 134 5.80 -8.47 -5.64
N GLN A 135 4.80 -8.76 -4.80
CA GLN A 135 4.37 -7.86 -3.75
C GLN A 135 5.31 -7.96 -2.55
N VAL A 136 6.26 -7.04 -2.47
CA VAL A 136 7.29 -7.04 -1.42
C VAL A 136 6.83 -6.34 -0.14
N TYR A 137 5.87 -5.45 -0.25
CA TYR A 137 5.36 -4.69 0.89
C TYR A 137 3.91 -4.25 0.69
N TRP A 138 3.11 -4.37 1.72
CA TRP A 138 1.74 -3.85 1.79
C TRP A 138 1.41 -3.47 3.22
N LEU A 139 0.88 -2.27 3.41
CA LEU A 139 0.30 -1.86 4.68
C LEU A 139 -1.02 -1.14 4.40
N SER A 140 -2.09 -1.62 5.00
CA SER A 140 -3.40 -0.98 4.90
C SER A 140 -4.07 -0.95 6.26
N GLU A 141 -4.78 0.13 6.53
CA GLU A 141 -5.65 0.26 7.67
C GLU A 141 -7.10 0.13 7.22
N GLN A 142 -7.90 -0.60 7.97
CA GLN A 142 -9.30 -0.85 7.69
C GLN A 142 -10.10 -0.76 9.00
N ARG A 143 -11.35 -0.31 8.90
CA ARG A 143 -12.30 -0.40 10.00
C ARG A 143 -13.31 -1.50 9.69
N ILE A 144 -13.36 -2.52 10.55
CA ILE A 144 -14.22 -3.70 10.39
C ILE A 144 -15.10 -3.82 11.63
N GLN A 145 -16.40 -3.62 11.48
CA GLN A 145 -17.38 -3.70 12.59
C GLN A 145 -16.97 -2.87 13.83
N GLY A 146 -16.44 -1.64 13.60
CA GLY A 146 -15.98 -0.76 14.67
C GLY A 146 -14.54 -1.02 15.15
N GLU A 147 -13.93 -2.15 14.81
CA GLU A 147 -12.54 -2.45 15.11
C GLU A 147 -11.61 -1.83 14.06
N THR A 148 -10.60 -1.08 14.50
CA THR A 148 -9.54 -0.59 13.60
C THR A 148 -8.42 -1.60 13.53
N VAL A 149 -8.10 -2.04 12.33
CA VAL A 149 -7.07 -3.06 12.08
C VAL A 149 -6.07 -2.59 11.04
N ARG A 150 -4.84 -3.06 11.15
CA ARG A 150 -3.81 -2.96 10.11
C ARG A 150 -3.45 -4.34 9.58
N LEU A 151 -3.41 -4.44 8.26
CA LEU A 151 -2.96 -5.62 7.55
C LEU A 151 -1.60 -5.30 6.93
N LEU A 152 -0.57 -6.07 7.31
CA LEU A 152 0.80 -5.91 6.86
C LEU A 152 1.25 -7.13 6.07
N LYS A 153 1.91 -6.88 4.95
CA LYS A 153 2.74 -7.84 4.22
C LYS A 153 4.14 -7.25 4.10
N SER A 154 5.14 -8.00 4.46
CA SER A 154 6.52 -7.71 4.13
C SER A 154 7.18 -8.88 3.40
N TYR A 155 8.25 -8.63 2.67
CA TYR A 155 8.92 -9.63 1.86
C TYR A 155 9.28 -10.88 2.68
N GLN A 156 8.95 -12.05 2.14
CA GLN A 156 9.14 -13.37 2.76
C GLN A 156 8.39 -13.61 4.09
N GLN A 157 7.60 -12.66 4.58
CA GLN A 157 6.76 -12.86 5.77
C GLN A 157 5.32 -13.18 5.35
N PRO A 158 4.55 -13.92 6.17
CA PRO A 158 3.11 -14.06 5.97
C PRO A 158 2.38 -12.72 6.09
N TRP A 159 1.14 -12.65 5.68
CA TRP A 159 0.26 -11.54 6.01
C TRP A 159 0.02 -11.51 7.52
N GLN A 160 0.10 -10.34 8.12
CA GLN A 160 -0.01 -10.12 9.55
C GLN A 160 -1.16 -9.15 9.85
N LEU A 161 -2.06 -9.55 10.75
CA LEU A 161 -3.17 -8.73 11.21
C LEU A 161 -2.85 -8.15 12.58
N PHE A 162 -3.01 -6.82 12.70
CA PHE A 162 -2.85 -6.08 13.96
C PHE A 162 -4.17 -5.39 14.29
N VAL A 163 -4.56 -5.41 15.56
CA VAL A 163 -5.70 -4.66 16.07
C VAL A 163 -5.19 -3.42 16.78
N LEU A 164 -5.77 -2.26 16.45
CA LEU A 164 -5.35 -0.95 16.94
C LEU A 164 -6.31 -0.33 17.94
N THR A 165 -7.44 -0.95 18.20
CA THR A 165 -8.43 -0.42 19.13
C THR A 165 -7.81 -0.28 20.52
N GLU A 166 -7.98 0.90 21.15
CA GLU A 166 -7.42 1.25 22.48
C GLU A 166 -5.89 1.44 22.51
N MET A 167 -5.25 1.62 21.36
CA MET A 167 -3.83 1.92 21.33
C MET A 167 -3.53 3.34 21.83
N THR A 168 -2.53 3.44 22.68
CA THR A 168 -1.89 4.72 23.01
C THR A 168 -0.67 4.92 22.12
N ALA A 169 -0.15 6.17 22.05
CA ALA A 169 1.05 6.49 21.28
C ALA A 169 2.28 5.64 21.67
N ASP A 170 2.26 5.03 22.84
CA ASP A 170 3.35 4.21 23.39
C ASP A 170 3.13 2.70 23.23
N THR A 171 1.98 2.27 22.76
CA THR A 171 1.64 0.86 22.59
C THR A 171 2.17 0.35 21.25
N ILE A 172 2.87 -0.77 21.26
CA ILE A 172 3.22 -1.49 20.02
C ILE A 172 2.08 -2.46 19.71
N PRO A 173 1.47 -2.38 18.51
CA PRO A 173 0.42 -3.31 18.14
C PRO A 173 0.90 -4.76 18.19
N GLU A 174 0.08 -5.62 18.75
CA GLU A 174 0.33 -7.05 18.73
C GLU A 174 -0.22 -7.68 17.45
N CYS A 175 0.55 -8.57 16.83
CA CYS A 175 0.06 -9.37 15.72
C CYS A 175 -0.91 -10.43 16.27
N VAL A 176 -2.19 -10.30 15.95
CA VAL A 176 -3.24 -11.19 16.46
C VAL A 176 -3.45 -12.42 15.60
N GLN A 177 -3.07 -12.36 14.32
CA GLN A 177 -3.19 -13.49 13.37
C GLN A 177 -2.24 -13.32 12.19
N THR A 178 -1.81 -14.46 11.62
CA THR A 178 -1.06 -14.53 10.38
C THR A 178 -1.80 -15.37 9.34
N PHE A 179 -1.59 -15.06 8.04
CA PHE A 179 -2.22 -15.76 6.92
C PHE A 179 -1.19 -15.96 5.80
N GLU A 180 -1.20 -17.12 5.16
CA GLU A 180 -0.32 -17.42 4.03
C GLU A 180 -0.69 -16.60 2.78
N THR A 181 -2.00 -16.41 2.56
CA THR A 181 -2.53 -15.60 1.48
C THR A 181 -3.25 -14.38 2.05
N ARG A 182 -3.45 -13.34 1.23
CA ARG A 182 -4.18 -12.15 1.64
C ARG A 182 -5.58 -12.52 2.10
N PRO A 183 -5.94 -12.24 3.36
CA PRO A 183 -7.28 -12.53 3.86
C PRO A 183 -8.33 -11.63 3.20
N THR A 184 -9.50 -12.18 2.97
CA THR A 184 -10.67 -11.43 2.52
C THR A 184 -11.28 -10.63 3.68
N TYR A 185 -12.09 -9.62 3.34
CA TYR A 185 -12.85 -8.87 4.36
C TYR A 185 -13.70 -9.80 5.25
N GLN A 186 -14.36 -10.80 4.65
CA GLN A 186 -15.22 -11.74 5.37
C GLN A 186 -14.43 -12.64 6.34
N GLU A 187 -13.22 -13.05 5.97
CA GLU A 187 -12.35 -13.83 6.85
C GLU A 187 -11.89 -12.99 8.04
N LEU A 188 -11.51 -11.72 7.79
CA LEU A 188 -11.14 -10.78 8.84
C LEU A 188 -12.33 -10.49 9.79
N GLU A 189 -13.51 -10.20 9.23
CA GLU A 189 -14.73 -9.95 10.01
C GLU A 189 -15.07 -11.15 10.90
N LYS A 190 -15.09 -12.35 10.34
CA LYS A 190 -15.37 -13.57 11.10
C LYS A 190 -14.37 -13.80 12.24
N LEU A 191 -13.09 -13.58 11.97
CA LEU A 191 -12.02 -13.69 12.98
C LEU A 191 -12.25 -12.69 14.11
N LEU A 192 -12.48 -11.41 13.79
CA LEU A 192 -12.68 -10.36 14.78
C LEU A 192 -13.94 -10.58 15.62
N MET A 193 -15.04 -11.01 15.01
CA MET A 193 -16.28 -11.34 15.71
C MET A 193 -16.13 -12.54 16.65
N SER A 194 -15.20 -13.45 16.40
CA SER A 194 -14.92 -14.61 17.27
C SER A 194 -13.88 -14.32 18.35
N ARG A 195 -13.19 -13.17 18.28
CA ARG A 195 -12.12 -12.82 19.22
C ARG A 195 -12.70 -12.25 20.51
N GLU A 196 -12.32 -12.81 21.64
CA GLU A 196 -12.69 -12.30 22.97
C GLU A 196 -12.18 -10.86 23.16
N GLY A 197 -13.03 -9.97 23.66
CA GLY A 197 -12.72 -8.55 23.87
C GLY A 197 -12.71 -7.69 22.61
N SER A 198 -12.98 -8.25 21.42
CA SER A 198 -13.07 -7.46 20.18
C SER A 198 -14.32 -6.58 20.17
N VAL A 199 -14.15 -5.33 19.72
CA VAL A 199 -15.28 -4.41 19.46
C VAL A 199 -16.21 -4.98 18.40
N ALA A 200 -15.68 -5.70 17.41
CA ALA A 200 -16.46 -6.36 16.39
C ALA A 200 -17.41 -7.44 16.92
N ALA A 201 -17.09 -8.06 18.07
CA ALA A 201 -17.93 -9.07 18.74
C ALA A 201 -19.07 -8.45 19.59
N MET A 202 -19.01 -7.14 19.87
CA MET A 202 -20.03 -6.44 20.67
C MET A 202 -21.34 -6.27 19.89
N SER A 203 -22.45 -6.11 20.63
CA SER A 203 -23.72 -5.71 20.02
C SER A 203 -23.61 -4.33 19.36
N ILE A 204 -24.47 -4.03 18.39
CA ILE A 204 -24.52 -2.70 17.74
C ILE A 204 -24.74 -1.60 18.77
N TYR A 205 -25.60 -1.86 19.77
CA TYR A 205 -25.89 -0.90 20.83
C TYR A 205 -24.62 -0.60 21.67
N ASP A 206 -23.90 -1.62 22.11
CA ASP A 206 -22.69 -1.45 22.93
C ASP A 206 -21.58 -0.72 22.17
N ARG A 207 -21.46 -0.96 20.85
CA ARG A 207 -20.53 -0.24 20.00
C ARG A 207 -20.84 1.26 19.89
N VAL A 208 -22.11 1.61 19.69
CA VAL A 208 -22.54 3.02 19.60
C VAL A 208 -22.34 3.75 20.92
N VAL A 209 -22.63 3.10 22.07
CA VAL A 209 -22.42 3.70 23.40
C VAL A 209 -20.93 3.94 23.68
N ARG A 210 -20.05 3.11 23.18
CA ARG A 210 -18.60 3.26 23.36
C ARG A 210 -18.01 4.39 22.53
N GLU A 211 -18.61 4.72 21.38
CA GLU A 211 -18.16 5.79 20.48
C GLU A 211 -18.73 7.18 20.86
N ALA A 212 -19.69 7.25 21.78
CA ALA A 212 -20.32 8.48 22.25
C ALA A 212 -19.58 9.09 23.45
#